data_3b8fe41a9a8648478341bf655499077d
#
_entry.id   3b8fe41a9a8648478341bf655499077d
#
_cell.length_a   1.000
_cell.length_b   1.000
_cell.length_c   1.000
_cell.angle_alpha   90.00
_cell.angle_beta   90.00
_cell.angle_gamma   90.00
#
_symmetry.space_group_name_H-M   'P 1'
#
loop_
_entity.id
_entity.type
_entity.pdbx_description
1 polymer ?
#
loop_
_entity_poly.entity_id
_entity_poly.type
_entity_poly.pdbx_seq_one_letter_code
_entity_poly.pdbx_strand_id
1 'polypeptide(L)'
;MNRATAFTREQLRMPFTMILLVAVPVAFIFSAAGVLHDFSKVLGGSLAADAASGLAAGWASAFLSGSLGYFASSSSHGADRRLSLAGVGPTRVAHSRIVASMVLSTIAAFAAFLALWLRTGVAHPWHSAVAVIAFAWLYLGVGVVVGSLVSGALEGSLIVVFVFILDVFSGPGMAAAPAPWAISRTASTVLIAAGSGRVTSPADWVTLGATTVVALVMAFAVFAFSARRRS
;
A
#
# COMPACT_ATOMS: atom_id res chain seq x y z
N MET A 1 23.17 9.17 -14.58
CA MET A 1 21.70 8.95 -14.58
C MET A 1 21.35 8.04 -13.41
N ASN A 2 20.49 8.45 -12.51
CA ASN A 2 20.21 7.70 -11.29
C ASN A 2 19.42 6.42 -11.64
N ARG A 3 19.82 5.24 -11.15
CA ARG A 3 19.22 3.95 -11.52
C ARG A 3 17.75 3.83 -11.14
N ALA A 4 17.36 4.47 -10.03
CA ALA A 4 15.96 4.56 -9.64
C ALA A 4 15.12 5.25 -10.72
N THR A 5 15.63 6.31 -11.35
CA THR A 5 14.95 7.01 -12.45
C THR A 5 14.82 6.14 -13.70
N ALA A 6 15.79 5.25 -13.97
CA ALA A 6 15.71 4.34 -15.10
C ALA A 6 14.60 3.29 -14.90
N PHE A 7 14.52 2.66 -13.71
CA PHE A 7 13.44 1.72 -13.38
C PHE A 7 12.06 2.37 -13.38
N THR A 8 11.94 3.55 -12.79
CA THR A 8 10.67 4.30 -12.80
C THR A 8 10.25 4.63 -14.24
N ARG A 9 11.20 5.09 -15.07
CA ARG A 9 10.93 5.44 -16.48
C ARG A 9 10.53 4.23 -17.33
N GLU A 10 11.10 3.06 -17.07
CA GLU A 10 10.73 1.82 -17.74
C GLU A 10 9.27 1.44 -17.45
N GLN A 11 8.88 1.49 -16.18
CA GLN A 11 7.50 1.18 -15.78
C GLN A 11 6.50 2.26 -16.25
N LEU A 12 6.87 3.54 -16.23
CA LEU A 12 6.06 4.63 -16.76
C LEU A 12 5.84 4.57 -18.28
N ARG A 13 6.70 3.84 -19.02
CA ARG A 13 6.54 3.62 -20.46
C ARG A 13 5.52 2.54 -20.81
N MET A 14 5.02 1.79 -19.84
CA MET A 14 3.94 0.81 -20.05
C MET A 14 2.58 1.51 -19.83
N PRO A 15 1.90 2.00 -20.88
CA PRO A 15 0.68 2.80 -20.73
C PRO A 15 -0.43 2.01 -20.04
N PHE A 16 -0.50 0.71 -20.27
CA PHE A 16 -1.47 -0.17 -19.63
C PHE A 16 -1.30 -0.24 -18.11
N THR A 17 -0.07 -0.30 -17.62
CA THR A 17 0.23 -0.29 -16.18
C THR A 17 -0.19 1.05 -15.55
N MET A 18 0.05 2.15 -16.23
CA MET A 18 -0.36 3.48 -15.75
C MET A 18 -1.88 3.63 -15.71
N ILE A 19 -2.57 3.15 -16.76
CA ILE A 19 -4.04 3.16 -16.78
C ILE A 19 -4.59 2.34 -15.61
N LEU A 20 -4.10 1.13 -15.38
CA LEU A 20 -4.54 0.29 -14.27
C LEU A 20 -4.22 0.92 -12.91
N LEU A 21 -3.07 1.56 -12.76
CA LEU A 21 -2.64 2.20 -11.52
C LEU A 21 -3.60 3.32 -11.08
N VAL A 22 -4.25 3.98 -12.04
CA VAL A 22 -5.23 5.04 -11.80
C VAL A 22 -6.67 4.51 -11.83
N ALA A 23 -7.02 3.70 -12.83
CA ALA A 23 -8.39 3.24 -13.05
C ALA A 23 -8.89 2.31 -11.94
N VAL A 24 -8.03 1.42 -11.42
CA VAL A 24 -8.43 0.46 -10.38
C VAL A 24 -8.82 1.15 -9.07
N PRO A 25 -8.02 2.08 -8.49
CA PRO A 25 -8.44 2.81 -7.29
C PRO A 25 -9.72 3.61 -7.52
N VAL A 26 -9.82 4.30 -8.66
CA VAL A 26 -11.00 5.09 -8.99
C VAL A 26 -12.24 4.20 -9.05
N ALA A 27 -12.20 3.13 -9.83
CA ALA A 27 -13.31 2.18 -9.94
C ALA A 27 -13.69 1.59 -8.58
N PHE A 28 -12.70 1.21 -7.77
CA PHE A 28 -12.94 0.64 -6.44
C PHE A 28 -13.63 1.63 -5.50
N ILE A 29 -13.18 2.89 -5.45
CA ILE A 29 -13.79 3.92 -4.59
C ILE A 29 -15.24 4.17 -4.98
N PHE A 30 -15.54 4.21 -6.27
CA PHE A 30 -16.89 4.46 -6.74
C PHE A 30 -17.85 3.27 -6.54
N SER A 31 -17.36 2.03 -6.64
CA SER A 31 -18.17 0.83 -6.53
C SER A 31 -18.23 0.26 -5.11
N ALA A 32 -17.12 0.27 -4.37
CA ALA A 32 -17.00 -0.50 -3.12
C ALA A 32 -17.47 0.25 -1.86
N ALA A 33 -17.48 1.59 -1.85
CA ALA A 33 -17.74 2.33 -0.61
C ALA A 33 -19.13 2.05 -0.02
N GLY A 34 -20.17 1.92 -0.85
CA GLY A 34 -21.53 1.56 -0.38
C GLY A 34 -21.57 0.12 0.16
N VAL A 35 -20.97 -0.80 -0.57
CA VAL A 35 -20.88 -2.22 -0.17
C VAL A 35 -20.15 -2.36 1.17
N LEU A 36 -19.05 -1.63 1.36
CA LEU A 36 -18.28 -1.65 2.60
C LEU A 36 -19.06 -1.11 3.79
N HIS A 37 -19.82 -0.03 3.59
CA HIS A 37 -20.71 0.51 4.62
C HIS A 37 -21.76 -0.53 5.06
N ASP A 38 -22.44 -1.17 4.13
CA ASP A 38 -23.46 -2.18 4.44
C ASP A 38 -22.82 -3.44 5.05
N PHE A 39 -21.68 -3.86 4.55
CA PHE A 39 -20.96 -5.04 5.05
C PHE A 39 -20.44 -4.82 6.48
N SER A 40 -20.00 -3.59 6.81
CA SER A 40 -19.57 -3.26 8.17
C SER A 40 -20.67 -3.50 9.20
N LYS A 41 -21.93 -3.21 8.85
CA LYS A 41 -23.10 -3.48 9.74
C LYS A 41 -23.28 -4.96 10.00
N VAL A 42 -23.07 -5.80 8.98
CA VAL A 42 -23.17 -7.27 9.10
C VAL A 42 -22.10 -7.81 10.06
N LEU A 43 -20.91 -7.22 10.04
CA LEU A 43 -19.79 -7.60 10.92
C LEU A 43 -19.87 -6.95 12.32
N GLY A 44 -20.96 -6.22 12.61
CA GLY A 44 -21.12 -5.50 13.88
C GLY A 44 -20.28 -4.23 14.01
N GLY A 45 -19.68 -3.77 12.92
CA GLY A 45 -18.98 -2.49 12.85
C GLY A 45 -19.93 -1.31 12.73
N SER A 46 -19.38 -0.10 12.82
CA SER A 46 -20.14 1.16 12.79
C SER A 46 -19.55 2.16 11.79
N LEU A 47 -19.26 1.69 10.58
CA LEU A 47 -18.62 2.51 9.54
C LEU A 47 -19.63 3.47 8.93
N ALA A 48 -19.45 4.78 9.15
CA ALA A 48 -20.25 5.81 8.47
C ALA A 48 -19.96 5.84 6.96
N ALA A 49 -20.92 6.26 6.13
CA ALA A 49 -20.79 6.24 4.68
C ALA A 49 -19.60 7.10 4.17
N ASP A 50 -19.39 8.27 4.79
CA ASP A 50 -18.27 9.15 4.42
C ASP A 50 -16.91 8.51 4.79
N ALA A 51 -16.83 7.89 5.98
CA ALA A 51 -15.64 7.15 6.41
C ALA A 51 -15.40 5.92 5.55
N ALA A 52 -16.44 5.25 5.05
CA ALA A 52 -16.33 4.12 4.12
C ALA A 52 -15.64 4.53 2.81
N SER A 53 -15.94 5.70 2.29
CA SER A 53 -15.26 6.23 1.09
C SER A 53 -13.77 6.48 1.35
N GLY A 54 -13.43 7.05 2.51
CA GLY A 54 -12.04 7.26 2.92
C GLY A 54 -11.26 5.94 3.04
N LEU A 55 -11.85 4.95 3.73
CA LEU A 55 -11.25 3.62 3.87
C LEU A 55 -11.12 2.91 2.52
N ALA A 56 -12.12 3.03 1.63
CA ALA A 56 -12.04 2.46 0.28
C ALA A 56 -10.84 3.02 -0.50
N ALA A 57 -10.54 4.33 -0.38
CA ALA A 57 -9.37 4.94 -0.99
C ALA A 57 -8.06 4.40 -0.38
N GLY A 58 -7.98 4.29 0.94
CA GLY A 58 -6.85 3.69 1.65
C GLY A 58 -6.60 2.24 1.21
N TRP A 59 -7.64 1.42 1.20
CA TRP A 59 -7.54 0.00 0.84
C TRP A 59 -7.23 -0.23 -0.65
N ALA A 60 -7.81 0.57 -1.55
CA ALA A 60 -7.47 0.50 -2.97
C ALA A 60 -5.99 0.80 -3.21
N SER A 61 -5.48 1.87 -2.58
CA SER A 61 -4.06 2.23 -2.67
C SER A 61 -3.15 1.18 -2.02
N ALA A 62 -3.56 0.61 -0.88
CA ALA A 62 -2.86 -0.46 -0.17
C ALA A 62 -2.75 -1.72 -1.03
N PHE A 63 -3.85 -2.20 -1.57
CA PHE A 63 -3.87 -3.41 -2.40
C PHE A 63 -2.97 -3.29 -3.62
N LEU A 64 -3.07 -2.17 -4.35
CA LEU A 64 -2.20 -1.91 -5.49
C LEU A 64 -0.72 -1.82 -5.10
N SER A 65 -0.42 -1.13 -4.02
CA SER A 65 0.95 -0.96 -3.55
C SER A 65 1.53 -2.27 -3.04
N GLY A 66 0.75 -3.09 -2.35
CA GLY A 66 1.13 -4.43 -1.94
C GLY A 66 1.43 -5.33 -3.13
N SER A 67 0.58 -5.31 -4.16
CA SER A 67 0.80 -6.03 -5.40
C SER A 67 2.04 -5.54 -6.14
N LEU A 68 2.24 -4.21 -6.25
CA LEU A 68 3.44 -3.62 -6.84
C LEU A 68 4.71 -4.06 -6.11
N GLY A 69 4.72 -4.02 -4.78
CA GLY A 69 5.84 -4.45 -3.96
C GLY A 69 6.15 -5.93 -4.14
N TYR A 70 5.11 -6.77 -4.17
CA TYR A 70 5.24 -8.19 -4.41
C TYR A 70 5.87 -8.48 -5.79
N PHE A 71 5.28 -7.94 -6.86
CA PHE A 71 5.80 -8.19 -8.21
C PHE A 71 7.18 -7.58 -8.45
N ALA A 72 7.46 -6.40 -7.89
CA ALA A 72 8.78 -5.78 -7.99
C ALA A 72 9.88 -6.62 -7.33
N SER A 73 9.57 -7.36 -6.26
CA SER A 73 10.53 -8.21 -5.57
C SER A 73 10.56 -9.64 -6.12
N SER A 74 9.43 -10.24 -6.48
CA SER A 74 9.37 -11.62 -6.97
C SER A 74 9.87 -11.78 -8.41
N SER A 75 9.54 -10.86 -9.33
CA SER A 75 9.93 -10.94 -10.74
C SER A 75 11.39 -10.53 -11.01
N SER A 76 12.06 -9.95 -10.04
CA SER A 76 13.38 -9.35 -10.22
C SER A 76 14.56 -10.32 -10.09
N HIS A 77 14.34 -11.53 -9.64
CA HIS A 77 15.40 -12.47 -9.24
C HIS A 77 16.45 -12.73 -10.34
N GLY A 78 16.02 -12.91 -11.60
CA GLY A 78 16.93 -13.13 -12.73
C GLY A 78 17.72 -11.89 -13.15
N ALA A 79 17.08 -10.73 -13.12
CA ALA A 79 17.71 -9.45 -13.47
C ALA A 79 18.69 -8.99 -12.39
N ASP A 80 18.37 -9.21 -11.13
CA ASP A 80 19.22 -8.83 -10.00
C ASP A 80 20.51 -9.67 -9.95
N ARG A 81 20.42 -10.97 -10.30
CA ARG A 81 21.60 -11.82 -10.45
C ARG A 81 22.54 -11.32 -11.56
N ARG A 82 22.01 -10.89 -12.70
CA ARG A 82 22.83 -10.31 -13.78
C ARG A 82 23.48 -8.99 -13.35
N LEU A 83 22.77 -8.16 -12.61
CA LEU A 83 23.30 -6.90 -12.08
C LEU A 83 24.39 -7.13 -11.02
N SER A 84 24.25 -8.16 -10.18
CA SER A 84 25.27 -8.53 -9.20
C SER A 84 26.55 -9.05 -9.87
N LEU A 85 26.42 -9.84 -10.93
CA LEU A 85 27.54 -10.29 -11.75
C LEU A 85 28.24 -9.12 -12.47
N ALA A 86 27.51 -8.05 -12.78
CA ALA A 86 28.07 -6.81 -13.33
C ALA A 86 28.67 -5.87 -12.25
N GLY A 87 28.89 -6.36 -11.02
CA GLY A 87 29.53 -5.62 -9.93
C GLY A 87 28.62 -4.61 -9.21
N VAL A 88 27.30 -4.69 -9.41
CA VAL A 88 26.34 -3.84 -8.68
C VAL A 88 26.00 -4.49 -7.35
N GLY A 89 26.41 -3.87 -6.25
CA GLY A 89 26.10 -4.39 -4.91
C GLY A 89 24.58 -4.57 -4.68
N PRO A 90 24.16 -5.68 -4.02
CA PRO A 90 22.76 -6.05 -3.84
C PRO A 90 21.94 -4.97 -3.09
N THR A 91 22.56 -4.26 -2.16
CA THR A 91 21.90 -3.17 -1.42
C THR A 91 21.55 -1.97 -2.30
N ARG A 92 22.37 -1.67 -3.32
CA ARG A 92 22.08 -0.58 -4.27
C ARG A 92 20.93 -0.95 -5.20
N VAL A 93 20.83 -2.21 -5.59
CA VAL A 93 19.71 -2.72 -6.39
C VAL A 93 18.42 -2.67 -5.56
N ALA A 94 18.45 -3.18 -4.33
CA ALA A 94 17.34 -3.12 -3.40
C ALA A 94 16.81 -1.68 -3.20
N HIS A 95 17.72 -0.74 -2.90
CA HIS A 95 17.37 0.65 -2.70
C HIS A 95 16.69 1.26 -3.93
N SER A 96 17.27 1.10 -5.12
CA SER A 96 16.71 1.68 -6.34
C SER A 96 15.33 1.12 -6.70
N ARG A 97 15.08 -0.16 -6.44
CA ARG A 97 13.77 -0.78 -6.68
C ARG A 97 12.71 -0.32 -5.68
N ILE A 98 13.05 -0.30 -4.40
CA ILE A 98 12.12 0.17 -3.37
C ILE A 98 11.74 1.63 -3.63
N VAL A 99 12.71 2.49 -3.94
CA VAL A 99 12.43 3.89 -4.28
C VAL A 99 11.53 4.00 -5.51
N ALA A 100 11.78 3.24 -6.58
CA ALA A 100 10.92 3.23 -7.76
C ALA A 100 9.49 2.75 -7.42
N SER A 101 9.36 1.70 -6.62
CA SER A 101 8.06 1.20 -6.16
C SER A 101 7.34 2.19 -5.26
N MET A 102 8.05 2.93 -4.40
CA MET A 102 7.48 4.02 -3.58
C MET A 102 6.92 5.15 -4.46
N VAL A 103 7.63 5.53 -5.52
CA VAL A 103 7.14 6.55 -6.46
C VAL A 103 5.83 6.10 -7.12
N LEU A 104 5.78 4.87 -7.65
CA LEU A 104 4.57 4.33 -8.29
C LEU A 104 3.42 4.17 -7.28
N SER A 105 3.72 3.70 -6.08
CA SER A 105 2.79 3.58 -4.98
C SER A 105 2.20 4.95 -4.57
N THR A 106 3.04 5.98 -4.57
CA THR A 106 2.59 7.36 -4.30
C THR A 106 1.68 7.89 -5.41
N ILE A 107 1.97 7.57 -6.68
CA ILE A 107 1.09 7.92 -7.81
C ILE A 107 -0.28 7.25 -7.66
N ALA A 108 -0.32 5.95 -7.33
CA ALA A 108 -1.57 5.21 -7.08
C ALA A 108 -2.34 5.79 -5.89
N ALA A 109 -1.65 6.10 -4.80
CA ALA A 109 -2.24 6.71 -3.61
C ALA A 109 -2.82 8.10 -3.92
N PHE A 110 -2.12 8.89 -4.71
CA PHE A 110 -2.59 10.21 -5.13
C PHE A 110 -3.83 10.12 -6.04
N ALA A 111 -3.87 9.17 -6.96
CA ALA A 111 -5.05 8.90 -7.78
C ALA A 111 -6.26 8.47 -6.92
N ALA A 112 -6.04 7.60 -5.92
CA ALA A 112 -7.07 7.21 -4.96
C ALA A 112 -7.56 8.40 -4.12
N PHE A 113 -6.65 9.26 -3.66
CA PHE A 113 -7.00 10.46 -2.93
C PHE A 113 -7.81 11.45 -3.79
N LEU A 114 -7.42 11.68 -5.05
CA LEU A 114 -8.18 12.54 -5.97
C LEU A 114 -9.59 12.02 -6.22
N ALA A 115 -9.74 10.70 -6.43
CA ALA A 115 -11.05 10.07 -6.61
C ALA A 115 -11.93 10.22 -5.35
N LEU A 116 -11.33 10.07 -4.15
CA LEU A 116 -12.02 10.33 -2.89
C LEU A 116 -12.48 11.78 -2.79
N TRP A 117 -11.58 12.72 -3.07
CA TRP A 117 -11.88 14.15 -2.98
C TRP A 117 -13.00 14.57 -3.95
N LEU A 118 -12.95 14.09 -5.18
CA LEU A 118 -13.98 14.36 -6.19
C LEU A 118 -15.35 13.75 -5.83
N ARG A 119 -15.37 12.64 -5.08
CA ARG A 119 -16.60 11.95 -4.70
C ARG A 119 -17.30 12.56 -3.49
N THR A 120 -16.54 12.87 -2.45
CA THR A 120 -17.14 13.19 -1.13
C THR A 120 -16.84 14.61 -0.63
N GLY A 121 -15.85 15.30 -1.21
CA GLY A 121 -15.39 16.58 -0.68
C GLY A 121 -14.81 16.38 0.74
N VAL A 122 -13.53 16.10 0.85
CA VAL A 122 -12.89 15.74 2.12
C VAL A 122 -12.73 16.95 3.03
N ALA A 123 -13.18 16.87 4.29
CA ALA A 123 -13.09 17.96 5.26
C ALA A 123 -11.63 18.36 5.57
N HIS A 124 -10.74 17.37 5.68
CA HIS A 124 -9.32 17.57 5.95
C HIS A 124 -8.46 16.93 4.84
N PRO A 125 -8.33 17.59 3.65
CA PRO A 125 -7.71 16.98 2.46
C PRO A 125 -6.25 16.56 2.69
N TRP A 126 -5.48 17.38 3.42
CA TRP A 126 -4.09 17.07 3.69
C TRP A 126 -3.93 15.82 4.59
N HIS A 127 -4.71 15.71 5.64
CA HIS A 127 -4.70 14.54 6.52
C HIS A 127 -5.07 13.27 5.76
N SER A 128 -6.11 13.33 4.93
CA SER A 128 -6.52 12.19 4.11
C SER A 128 -5.46 11.80 3.07
N ALA A 129 -4.83 12.78 2.40
CA ALA A 129 -3.78 12.51 1.43
C ALA A 129 -2.57 11.78 2.07
N VAL A 130 -2.08 12.30 3.21
CA VAL A 130 -0.96 11.68 3.93
C VAL A 130 -1.32 10.29 4.44
N ALA A 131 -2.54 10.10 4.97
CA ALA A 131 -2.98 8.80 5.45
C ALA A 131 -3.10 7.77 4.31
N VAL A 132 -3.64 8.15 3.14
CA VAL A 132 -3.72 7.26 1.96
C VAL A 132 -2.31 6.88 1.45
N ILE A 133 -1.37 7.83 1.44
CA ILE A 133 0.02 7.54 1.09
C ILE A 133 0.67 6.58 2.11
N ALA A 134 0.45 6.80 3.40
CA ALA A 134 0.95 5.91 4.45
C ALA A 134 0.38 4.49 4.31
N PHE A 135 -0.92 4.35 4.01
CA PHE A 135 -1.53 3.07 3.67
C PHE A 135 -0.81 2.37 2.52
N ALA A 136 -0.57 3.10 1.43
CA ALA A 136 0.11 2.58 0.26
C ALA A 136 1.53 2.09 0.61
N TRP A 137 2.29 2.83 1.39
CA TRP A 137 3.66 2.48 1.76
C TRP A 137 3.73 1.35 2.78
N LEU A 138 2.78 1.26 3.72
CA LEU A 138 2.66 0.12 4.62
C LEU A 138 2.51 -1.18 3.83
N TYR A 139 1.57 -1.21 2.90
CA TYR A 139 1.31 -2.40 2.09
C TYR A 139 2.37 -2.67 1.03
N LEU A 140 3.03 -1.63 0.52
CA LEU A 140 4.24 -1.79 -0.28
C LEU A 140 5.28 -2.62 0.49
N GLY A 141 5.49 -2.27 1.77
CA GLY A 141 6.38 -3.03 2.66
C GLY A 141 5.98 -4.48 2.79
N VAL A 142 4.69 -4.77 3.05
CA VAL A 142 4.16 -6.13 3.11
C VAL A 142 4.40 -6.89 1.82
N GLY A 143 4.08 -6.29 0.67
CA GLY A 143 4.27 -6.89 -0.64
C GLY A 143 5.72 -7.24 -0.94
N VAL A 144 6.65 -6.33 -0.63
CA VAL A 144 8.10 -6.56 -0.77
C VAL A 144 8.58 -7.71 0.11
N VAL A 145 8.12 -7.79 1.36
CA VAL A 145 8.47 -8.90 2.27
C VAL A 145 7.98 -10.23 1.71
N VAL A 146 6.70 -10.32 1.34
CA VAL A 146 6.11 -11.55 0.77
C VAL A 146 6.84 -11.94 -0.51
N GLY A 147 7.06 -11.02 -1.45
CA GLY A 147 7.74 -11.31 -2.72
C GLY A 147 9.22 -11.64 -2.57
N SER A 148 9.86 -11.26 -1.46
CA SER A 148 11.23 -11.64 -1.13
C SER A 148 11.32 -13.06 -0.56
N LEU A 149 10.27 -13.53 0.12
CA LEU A 149 10.21 -14.81 0.79
C LEU A 149 9.59 -15.91 -0.08
N VAL A 150 8.59 -15.55 -0.89
CA VAL A 150 7.81 -16.48 -1.72
C VAL A 150 8.13 -16.26 -3.19
N SER A 151 8.69 -17.29 -3.84
CA SER A 151 9.11 -17.22 -5.25
C SER A 151 8.01 -17.59 -6.24
N GLY A 152 6.96 -18.28 -5.80
CA GLY A 152 5.83 -18.71 -6.64
C GLY A 152 4.89 -17.54 -6.93
N ALA A 153 4.73 -17.18 -8.20
CA ALA A 153 3.91 -16.01 -8.59
C ALA A 153 2.46 -16.10 -8.10
N LEU A 154 1.84 -17.27 -8.17
CA LEU A 154 0.49 -17.50 -7.72
C LEU A 154 0.40 -17.52 -6.19
N GLU A 155 1.27 -18.30 -5.54
CA GLU A 155 1.28 -18.49 -4.09
C GLU A 155 1.49 -17.16 -3.35
N GLY A 156 2.49 -16.40 -3.77
CA GLY A 156 2.78 -15.13 -3.12
C GLY A 156 1.71 -14.07 -3.36
N SER A 157 1.10 -14.02 -4.56
CA SER A 157 -0.03 -13.11 -4.81
C SER A 157 -1.24 -13.46 -3.95
N LEU A 158 -1.54 -14.74 -3.76
CA LEU A 158 -2.62 -15.20 -2.86
C LEU A 158 -2.33 -14.82 -1.40
N ILE A 159 -1.08 -14.92 -0.94
CA ILE A 159 -0.70 -14.49 0.41
C ILE A 159 -0.93 -12.99 0.59
N VAL A 160 -0.54 -12.16 -0.39
CA VAL A 160 -0.79 -10.70 -0.32
C VAL A 160 -2.29 -10.41 -0.25
N VAL A 161 -3.10 -11.07 -1.08
CA VAL A 161 -4.56 -10.93 -1.06
C VAL A 161 -5.13 -11.39 0.28
N PHE A 162 -4.69 -12.52 0.81
CA PHE A 162 -5.17 -13.05 2.08
C PHE A 162 -4.84 -12.14 3.26
N VAL A 163 -3.60 -11.65 3.34
CA VAL A 163 -3.19 -10.67 4.36
C VAL A 163 -4.03 -9.41 4.25
N PHE A 164 -4.26 -8.92 3.03
CA PHE A 164 -5.10 -7.76 2.78
C PHE A 164 -6.54 -7.97 3.26
N ILE A 165 -7.16 -9.09 2.90
CA ILE A 165 -8.54 -9.42 3.30
C ILE A 165 -8.65 -9.51 4.83
N LEU A 166 -7.73 -10.22 5.48
CA LEU A 166 -7.71 -10.34 6.94
C LEU A 166 -7.59 -8.97 7.63
N ASP A 167 -6.71 -8.12 7.12
CA ASP A 167 -6.48 -6.79 7.68
C ASP A 167 -7.70 -5.88 7.52
N VAL A 168 -8.32 -5.88 6.33
CA VAL A 168 -9.55 -5.12 6.05
C VAL A 168 -10.66 -5.50 7.02
N PHE A 169 -10.95 -6.79 7.15
CA PHE A 169 -12.08 -7.26 7.97
C PHE A 169 -11.80 -7.22 9.47
N SER A 170 -10.53 -7.19 9.87
CA SER A 170 -10.14 -7.05 11.29
C SER A 170 -9.90 -5.60 11.70
N GLY A 171 -9.93 -4.67 10.75
CA GLY A 171 -9.58 -3.27 10.96
C GLY A 171 -10.68 -2.42 11.59
N PRO A 172 -10.33 -1.18 11.99
CA PRO A 172 -11.28 -0.21 12.53
C PRO A 172 -12.40 0.09 11.54
N GLY A 173 -13.61 0.21 12.06
CA GLY A 173 -14.83 0.49 11.28
C GLY A 173 -15.49 -0.78 10.71
N MET A 174 -14.76 -1.84 10.41
CA MET A 174 -15.31 -3.09 9.90
C MET A 174 -15.67 -4.07 11.01
N ALA A 175 -14.77 -4.30 11.96
CA ALA A 175 -15.03 -5.20 13.08
C ALA A 175 -15.59 -4.44 14.30
N ALA A 176 -16.47 -5.10 15.07
CA ALA A 176 -16.97 -4.57 16.36
C ALA A 176 -15.83 -4.32 17.35
N ALA A 177 -14.82 -5.18 17.35
CA ALA A 177 -13.58 -5.03 18.12
C ALA A 177 -12.37 -5.14 17.16
N PRO A 178 -11.78 -4.00 16.76
CA PRO A 178 -10.65 -4.01 15.85
C PRO A 178 -9.46 -4.75 16.42
N ALA A 179 -8.88 -5.64 15.62
CA ALA A 179 -7.75 -6.46 16.04
C ALA A 179 -6.51 -5.59 16.32
N PRO A 180 -5.77 -5.85 17.42
CA PRO A 180 -4.57 -5.09 17.75
C PRO A 180 -3.43 -5.31 16.74
N TRP A 181 -3.44 -6.43 16.03
CA TRP A 181 -2.44 -6.82 15.03
C TRP A 181 -2.75 -6.31 13.62
N ALA A 182 -3.91 -5.66 13.39
CA ALA A 182 -4.27 -5.13 12.08
C ALA A 182 -3.21 -4.11 11.61
N ILE A 183 -2.58 -4.40 10.48
CA ILE A 183 -1.45 -3.62 9.91
C ILE A 183 -1.90 -2.19 9.60
N SER A 184 -3.09 -2.06 9.04
CA SER A 184 -3.67 -0.77 8.66
C SER A 184 -4.39 -0.04 9.80
N ARG A 185 -4.39 -0.57 11.03
CA ARG A 185 -5.18 -0.04 12.15
C ARG A 185 -5.04 1.47 12.31
N THR A 186 -3.81 1.95 12.43
CA THR A 186 -3.55 3.38 12.65
C THR A 186 -3.93 4.23 11.45
N ALA A 187 -3.62 3.75 10.23
CA ALA A 187 -3.97 4.44 9.00
C ALA A 187 -5.51 4.51 8.83
N SER A 188 -6.22 3.44 9.17
CA SER A 188 -7.70 3.40 9.16
C SER A 188 -8.30 4.37 10.16
N THR A 189 -7.78 4.45 11.40
CA THR A 189 -8.27 5.40 12.41
C THR A 189 -8.09 6.84 11.97
N VAL A 190 -6.93 7.16 11.37
CA VAL A 190 -6.67 8.51 10.83
C VAL A 190 -7.60 8.84 9.67
N LEU A 191 -7.86 7.91 8.75
CA LEU A 191 -8.76 8.12 7.61
C LEU A 191 -10.23 8.27 8.08
N ILE A 192 -10.68 7.46 9.04
CA ILE A 192 -12.02 7.58 9.62
C ILE A 192 -12.19 8.93 10.30
N ALA A 193 -11.21 9.38 11.07
CA ALA A 193 -11.25 10.68 11.74
C ALA A 193 -11.26 11.83 10.72
N ALA A 194 -10.41 11.78 9.70
CA ALA A 194 -10.33 12.78 8.64
C ALA A 194 -11.64 12.87 7.82
N GLY A 195 -12.26 11.72 7.51
CA GLY A 195 -13.54 11.64 6.79
C GLY A 195 -14.72 12.13 7.62
N SER A 196 -14.70 11.90 8.94
CA SER A 196 -15.75 12.36 9.86
C SER A 196 -15.55 13.79 10.39
N GLY A 197 -14.55 14.52 9.88
CA GLY A 197 -14.25 15.89 10.33
C GLY A 197 -13.67 15.97 11.75
N ARG A 198 -13.31 14.85 12.36
CA ARG A 198 -12.71 14.82 13.70
C ARG A 198 -11.21 15.13 13.62
N VAL A 199 -10.73 15.83 14.65
CA VAL A 199 -9.28 16.10 14.78
C VAL A 199 -8.58 14.82 15.20
N THR A 200 -7.56 14.44 14.41
CA THR A 200 -6.68 13.31 14.73
C THR A 200 -5.71 13.69 15.84
N SER A 201 -5.48 12.78 16.77
CA SER A 201 -4.48 12.96 17.83
C SER A 201 -3.06 13.03 17.24
N PRO A 202 -2.17 13.89 17.76
CA PRO A 202 -0.74 13.84 17.39
C PRO A 202 -0.10 12.46 17.59
N ALA A 203 -0.56 11.70 18.60
CA ALA A 203 -0.10 10.34 18.86
C ALA A 203 -0.42 9.38 17.70
N ASP A 204 -1.60 9.54 17.06
CA ASP A 204 -1.97 8.71 15.89
C ASP A 204 -1.03 8.96 14.71
N TRP A 205 -0.63 10.22 14.49
CA TRP A 205 0.32 10.58 13.44
C TRP A 205 1.72 10.02 13.70
N VAL A 206 2.19 10.10 14.93
CA VAL A 206 3.48 9.53 15.33
C VAL A 206 3.46 8.02 15.14
N THR A 207 2.38 7.35 15.57
CA THR A 207 2.23 5.91 15.43
C THR A 207 2.14 5.50 13.96
N LEU A 208 1.38 6.24 13.14
CA LEU A 208 1.29 6.01 11.69
C LEU A 208 2.65 6.16 11.01
N GLY A 209 3.38 7.23 11.33
CA GLY A 209 4.73 7.43 10.81
C GLY A 209 5.70 6.32 11.23
N ALA A 210 5.69 5.97 12.51
CA ALA A 210 6.56 4.91 13.04
C ALA A 210 6.26 3.55 12.39
N THR A 211 4.98 3.15 12.31
CA THR A 211 4.60 1.87 11.68
C THR A 211 4.96 1.82 10.19
N THR A 212 4.77 2.93 9.47
CA THR A 212 5.14 3.04 8.06
C THR A 212 6.65 2.91 7.87
N VAL A 213 7.45 3.62 8.68
CA VAL A 213 8.91 3.54 8.63
C VAL A 213 9.40 2.13 8.96
N VAL A 214 8.85 1.50 10.02
CA VAL A 214 9.20 0.11 10.39
C VAL A 214 8.89 -0.86 9.25
N ALA A 215 7.73 -0.76 8.60
CA ALA A 215 7.36 -1.61 7.46
C ALA A 215 8.35 -1.45 6.30
N LEU A 216 8.73 -0.23 5.95
CA LEU A 216 9.69 0.03 4.87
C LEU A 216 11.12 -0.43 5.22
N VAL A 217 11.56 -0.24 6.47
CA VAL A 217 12.87 -0.72 6.94
C VAL A 217 12.92 -2.25 6.92
N MET A 218 11.86 -2.92 7.39
CA MET A 218 11.77 -4.38 7.31
C MET A 218 11.78 -4.87 5.87
N ALA A 219 11.02 -4.23 4.98
CA ALA A 219 11.01 -4.54 3.56
C ALA A 219 12.40 -4.43 2.93
N PHE A 220 13.11 -3.32 3.22
CA PHE A 220 14.47 -3.12 2.75
C PHE A 220 15.43 -4.19 3.29
N ALA A 221 15.36 -4.49 4.59
CA ALA A 221 16.23 -5.47 5.23
C ALA A 221 16.01 -6.87 4.65
N VAL A 222 14.76 -7.32 4.53
CA VAL A 222 14.40 -8.65 3.99
C VAL A 222 14.81 -8.75 2.53
N PHE A 223 14.53 -7.73 1.71
CA PHE A 223 14.92 -7.72 0.31
C PHE A 223 16.44 -7.74 0.13
N ALA A 224 17.18 -6.91 0.85
CA ALA A 224 18.64 -6.87 0.80
C ALA A 224 19.28 -8.19 1.28
N PHE A 225 18.71 -8.82 2.31
CA PHE A 225 19.16 -10.12 2.80
C PHE A 225 18.88 -11.25 1.80
N SER A 226 17.70 -11.28 1.21
CA SER A 226 17.34 -12.27 0.19
C SER A 226 18.23 -12.14 -1.06
N ALA A 227 18.55 -10.92 -1.46
CA ALA A 227 19.47 -10.65 -2.57
C ALA A 227 20.90 -11.15 -2.31
N ARG A 228 21.39 -11.04 -1.05
CA ARG A 228 22.73 -11.55 -0.66
C ARG A 228 22.81 -13.08 -0.63
N ARG A 229 21.73 -13.77 -0.26
CA ARG A 229 21.72 -15.25 -0.22
C ARG A 229 21.73 -15.90 -1.61
N ARG A 230 21.37 -15.14 -2.62
CA ARG A 230 21.21 -15.62 -4.01
C ARG A 230 22.35 -15.18 -4.96
N SER A 231 23.25 -14.30 -4.50
CA SER A 231 24.49 -13.92 -5.19
C SER A 231 25.62 -14.88 -4.84
#